data_f4f6ca6fec3c3c8b08a7dae53f37edc1
#
_entry.id   f4f6ca6fec3c3c8b08a7dae53f37edc1
#
_cell.length_a   1.000
_cell.length_b   1.000
_cell.length_c   1.000
_cell.angle_alpha   90.00
_cell.angle_beta   90.00
_cell.angle_gamma   90.00
#
_symmetry.space_group_name_H-M   'P 1'
#
loop_
_entity.id
_entity.type
_entity.pdbx_description
1 polymer ?
#
loop_
_entity_poly.entity_id
_entity_poly.type
_entity_poly.pdbx_seq_one_letter_code
_entity_poly.pdbx_strand_id
1 'polypeptide(L)'
;MPGTTPFVLAGEALVDIVVPTDGDEQRAPGGSPLNVAVGLARLGLDTLLITELGDDELGQLVLDHVVSSGARLDEGSVKAGGATSTATARLDERHAATYDFDLSWDLGRRILPTHALGLHVGSIGAALRPGRDAVVDLVAQAVAADIFVSFDPNARPAFLPAPAQAHADLLEIAASAQLVKLSDEDIELLAPGRTPQELAADLLAASDRTRLVVVTHGGTAAEAYTRTDSVRVASTQAQVVDTVGAGDSFMAALIAVVLDWGLDLDTERLRAMLTAAHTVAAITCGRRGADPPTRRELPPAWPVG
;
A
#
# COMPACT_ATOMS: atom_id res chain seq x y z
N MET A 1 26.19 -12.34 6.99
CA MET A 1 25.98 -10.89 7.18
C MET A 1 25.12 -10.73 8.43
N PRO A 2 25.42 -9.80 9.39
CA PRO A 2 24.46 -9.54 10.46
C PRO A 2 23.16 -9.12 9.79
N GLY A 3 22.03 -9.72 10.23
CA GLY A 3 20.74 -9.55 9.59
C GLY A 3 20.36 -8.08 9.53
N THR A 4 20.08 -7.60 8.32
CA THR A 4 19.47 -6.29 8.11
C THR A 4 18.10 -6.28 8.76
N THR A 5 17.68 -5.14 9.29
CA THR A 5 16.38 -4.95 9.95
C THR A 5 15.38 -4.53 8.87
N PRO A 6 14.58 -5.45 8.31
CA PRO A 6 13.71 -5.11 7.19
C PRO A 6 12.45 -4.36 7.62
N PHE A 7 11.92 -3.55 6.73
CA PHE A 7 10.52 -3.16 6.76
C PHE A 7 9.71 -4.23 6.02
N VAL A 8 8.76 -4.84 6.71
CA VAL A 8 7.97 -5.97 6.18
C VAL A 8 6.68 -5.45 5.54
N LEU A 9 6.33 -6.00 4.39
CA LEU A 9 5.04 -5.78 3.76
C LEU A 9 4.34 -7.12 3.61
N ALA A 10 3.07 -7.20 3.96
CA ALA A 10 2.29 -8.43 3.82
C ALA A 10 0.98 -8.14 3.08
N GLY A 11 0.81 -8.77 1.93
CA GLY A 11 -0.37 -8.61 1.09
C GLY A 11 -0.18 -9.17 -0.31
N GLU A 12 -1.15 -8.97 -1.16
CA GLU A 12 -1.18 -9.54 -2.50
C GLU A 12 -0.08 -8.98 -3.41
N ALA A 13 0.43 -9.86 -4.25
CA ALA A 13 1.13 -9.53 -5.47
C ALA A 13 0.48 -10.30 -6.63
N LEU A 14 0.34 -9.66 -7.77
CA LEU A 14 -0.35 -10.22 -8.93
C LEU A 14 0.26 -9.67 -10.22
N VAL A 15 -0.24 -10.15 -11.35
CA VAL A 15 0.08 -9.55 -12.65
C VAL A 15 -1.16 -8.87 -13.21
N ASP A 16 -1.05 -7.57 -13.47
CA ASP A 16 -2.03 -6.83 -14.24
C ASP A 16 -1.85 -7.15 -15.72
N ILE A 17 -2.92 -7.64 -16.36
CA ILE A 17 -2.96 -8.01 -17.77
C ILE A 17 -3.91 -7.08 -18.48
N VAL A 18 -3.44 -6.31 -19.45
CA VAL A 18 -4.29 -5.50 -20.32
C VAL A 18 -4.37 -6.16 -21.69
N VAL A 19 -5.59 -6.52 -22.08
CA VAL A 19 -5.91 -7.10 -23.40
C VAL A 19 -6.60 -6.03 -24.23
N PRO A 20 -5.89 -5.35 -25.15
CA PRO A 20 -6.48 -4.36 -26.03
C PRO A 20 -7.33 -5.06 -27.11
N THR A 21 -8.18 -4.29 -27.78
CA THR A 21 -9.01 -4.78 -28.91
C THR A 21 -8.14 -5.20 -30.09
N ASP A 22 -7.04 -4.49 -30.28
CA ASP A 22 -6.02 -4.69 -31.30
C ASP A 22 -4.64 -4.56 -30.66
N GLY A 23 -3.73 -5.46 -30.99
CA GLY A 23 -2.37 -5.48 -30.46
C GLY A 23 -2.11 -6.60 -29.45
N ASP A 24 -0.90 -6.57 -28.93
CA ASP A 24 -0.43 -7.60 -28.02
C ASP A 24 -0.86 -7.34 -26.58
N GLU A 25 -1.11 -8.42 -25.84
CA GLU A 25 -1.34 -8.40 -24.42
C GLU A 25 -0.17 -7.76 -23.67
N GLN A 26 -0.50 -6.83 -22.74
CA GLN A 26 0.50 -6.18 -21.88
C GLN A 26 0.39 -6.76 -20.47
N ARG A 27 1.54 -7.12 -19.89
CA ARG A 27 1.65 -7.69 -18.55
C ARG A 27 2.54 -6.81 -17.69
N ALA A 28 2.09 -6.50 -16.49
CA ALA A 28 2.86 -5.73 -15.52
C ALA A 28 2.68 -6.30 -14.11
N PRO A 29 3.73 -6.39 -13.30
CA PRO A 29 3.60 -6.69 -11.89
C PRO A 29 2.72 -5.63 -11.20
N GLY A 30 1.81 -6.09 -10.32
CA GLY A 30 0.85 -5.27 -9.61
C GLY A 30 0.56 -5.80 -8.20
N GLY A 31 -0.36 -5.15 -7.53
CA GLY A 31 -0.69 -5.37 -6.13
C GLY A 31 -0.18 -4.25 -5.25
N SER A 32 -1.08 -3.66 -4.44
CA SER A 32 -0.72 -2.48 -3.64
C SER A 32 0.43 -2.74 -2.68
N PRO A 33 0.46 -3.84 -1.89
CA PRO A 33 1.59 -4.13 -1.00
C PRO A 33 2.91 -4.32 -1.75
N LEU A 34 2.90 -4.92 -2.95
CA LEU A 34 4.06 -5.03 -3.82
C LEU A 34 4.55 -3.64 -4.25
N ASN A 35 3.65 -2.78 -4.72
CA ASN A 35 3.99 -1.43 -5.17
C ASN A 35 4.59 -0.59 -4.04
N VAL A 36 4.04 -0.71 -2.81
CA VAL A 36 4.60 -0.05 -1.62
C VAL A 36 5.99 -0.60 -1.31
N ALA A 37 6.22 -1.93 -1.43
CA ALA A 37 7.53 -2.54 -1.21
C ALA A 37 8.58 -2.01 -2.19
N VAL A 38 8.24 -1.95 -3.47
CA VAL A 38 9.07 -1.37 -4.53
C VAL A 38 9.38 0.10 -4.23
N GLY A 39 8.35 0.88 -3.84
CA GLY A 39 8.50 2.28 -3.49
C GLY A 39 9.49 2.49 -2.33
N LEU A 40 9.34 1.75 -1.24
CA LEU A 40 10.22 1.82 -0.08
C LEU A 40 11.67 1.38 -0.41
N ALA A 41 11.84 0.30 -1.17
CA ALA A 41 13.17 -0.14 -1.60
C ALA A 41 13.88 0.92 -2.44
N ARG A 42 13.18 1.54 -3.38
CA ARG A 42 13.70 2.64 -4.21
C ARG A 42 14.01 3.90 -3.39
N LEU A 43 13.33 4.12 -2.27
CA LEU A 43 13.64 5.17 -1.31
C LEU A 43 14.82 4.82 -0.40
N GLY A 44 15.35 3.58 -0.47
CA GLY A 44 16.57 3.15 0.20
C GLY A 44 16.34 2.34 1.48
N LEU A 45 15.11 1.89 1.75
CA LEU A 45 14.83 0.99 2.86
C LEU A 45 15.10 -0.46 2.46
N ASP A 46 15.60 -1.27 3.40
CA ASP A 46 15.61 -2.73 3.25
C ASP A 46 14.17 -3.24 3.44
N THR A 47 13.57 -3.80 2.40
CA THR A 47 12.17 -4.26 2.40
C THR A 47 12.06 -5.77 2.17
N LEU A 48 11.11 -6.38 2.86
CA LEU A 48 10.77 -7.80 2.73
C LEU A 48 9.27 -7.93 2.42
N LEU A 49 8.95 -8.41 1.24
CA LEU A 49 7.56 -8.69 0.84
C LEU A 49 7.20 -10.13 1.20
N ILE A 50 6.14 -10.30 1.99
CA ILE A 50 5.46 -11.57 2.27
C ILE A 50 4.20 -11.59 1.42
N THR A 51 4.14 -12.49 0.45
CA THR A 51 3.02 -12.59 -0.49
C THR A 51 2.78 -14.04 -0.91
N GLU A 52 1.93 -14.25 -1.91
CA GLU A 52 1.71 -15.53 -2.57
C GLU A 52 1.91 -15.40 -4.07
N LEU A 53 2.81 -16.21 -4.61
CA LEU A 53 3.10 -16.34 -6.05
C LEU A 53 3.13 -17.81 -6.43
N GLY A 54 2.78 -18.11 -7.67
CA GLY A 54 3.09 -19.42 -8.29
C GLY A 54 4.56 -19.53 -8.69
N ASP A 55 5.01 -20.75 -8.98
CA ASP A 55 6.29 -21.05 -9.62
C ASP A 55 6.17 -21.06 -11.16
N ASP A 56 5.31 -20.20 -11.68
CA ASP A 56 5.03 -20.02 -13.11
C ASP A 56 5.75 -18.78 -13.70
N GLU A 57 5.57 -18.55 -15.00
CA GLU A 57 6.18 -17.41 -15.72
C GLU A 57 5.75 -16.05 -15.15
N LEU A 58 4.50 -15.95 -14.68
CA LEU A 58 3.98 -14.70 -14.09
C LEU A 58 4.59 -14.46 -12.71
N GLY A 59 4.78 -15.52 -11.91
CA GLY A 59 5.49 -15.44 -10.63
C GLY A 59 6.94 -15.02 -10.81
N GLN A 60 7.62 -15.53 -11.85
CA GLN A 60 8.97 -15.11 -12.18
C GLN A 60 9.02 -13.63 -12.60
N LEU A 61 8.04 -13.14 -13.37
CA LEU A 61 7.93 -11.73 -13.75
C LEU A 61 7.83 -10.83 -12.50
N VAL A 62 7.00 -11.22 -11.52
CA VAL A 62 6.86 -10.47 -10.25
C VAL A 62 8.16 -10.54 -9.44
N LEU A 63 8.78 -11.72 -9.32
CA LEU A 63 10.03 -11.89 -8.60
C LEU A 63 11.15 -11.01 -9.17
N ASP A 64 11.31 -10.99 -10.49
CA ASP A 64 12.33 -10.18 -11.17
C ASP A 64 12.09 -8.69 -10.91
N HIS A 65 10.84 -8.25 -10.90
CA HIS A 65 10.47 -6.87 -10.58
C HIS A 65 10.82 -6.50 -9.12
N VAL A 66 10.49 -7.36 -8.17
CA VAL A 66 10.82 -7.16 -6.74
C VAL A 66 12.33 -7.04 -6.57
N VAL A 67 13.09 -8.01 -7.09
CA VAL A 67 14.56 -8.07 -6.93
C VAL A 67 15.25 -6.90 -7.63
N SER A 68 14.85 -6.57 -8.87
CA SER A 68 15.43 -5.44 -9.62
C SER A 68 15.16 -4.08 -8.97
N SER A 69 14.10 -3.95 -8.18
CA SER A 69 13.80 -2.75 -7.41
C SER A 69 14.62 -2.61 -6.11
N GLY A 70 15.34 -3.66 -5.72
CA GLY A 70 16.10 -3.74 -4.48
C GLY A 70 15.31 -4.28 -3.28
N ALA A 71 14.05 -4.66 -3.47
CA ALA A 71 13.25 -5.34 -2.46
C ALA A 71 13.59 -6.83 -2.39
N ARG A 72 13.25 -7.48 -1.27
CA ARG A 72 13.39 -8.92 -1.07
C ARG A 72 12.02 -9.58 -1.00
N LEU A 73 11.94 -10.81 -1.49
CA LEU A 73 10.78 -11.66 -1.34
C LEU A 73 11.02 -12.66 -0.18
N ASP A 74 9.99 -12.89 0.65
CA ASP A 74 10.03 -13.94 1.67
C ASP A 74 10.11 -15.33 1.00
N GLU A 75 10.97 -16.20 1.51
CA GLU A 75 11.23 -17.52 0.91
C GLU A 75 9.98 -18.40 0.80
N GLY A 76 9.01 -18.22 1.70
CA GLY A 76 7.74 -18.95 1.66
C GLY A 76 6.68 -18.37 0.72
N SER A 77 6.99 -17.30 -0.01
CA SER A 77 6.01 -16.61 -0.87
C SER A 77 5.77 -17.32 -2.20
N VAL A 78 6.72 -18.13 -2.69
CA VAL A 78 6.56 -18.91 -3.94
C VAL A 78 6.03 -20.29 -3.62
N LYS A 79 4.89 -20.66 -4.17
CA LYS A 79 4.22 -21.95 -3.98
C LYS A 79 4.50 -22.87 -5.16
N ALA A 80 5.14 -24.02 -4.89
CA ALA A 80 5.39 -25.03 -5.91
C ALA A 80 4.08 -25.58 -6.50
N GLY A 81 3.96 -25.57 -7.83
CA GLY A 81 2.76 -25.97 -8.55
C GLY A 81 1.58 -25.01 -8.40
N GLY A 82 1.81 -23.84 -7.79
CA GLY A 82 0.81 -22.77 -7.68
C GLY A 82 0.71 -21.96 -8.98
N ALA A 83 -0.40 -21.22 -9.13
CA ALA A 83 -0.58 -20.19 -10.14
C ALA A 83 -0.46 -18.81 -9.53
N THR A 84 0.16 -17.89 -10.24
CA THR A 84 0.24 -16.48 -9.84
C THR A 84 -1.08 -15.78 -10.12
N SER A 85 -1.58 -15.02 -9.15
CA SER A 85 -2.80 -14.24 -9.26
C SER A 85 -2.74 -13.22 -10.41
N THR A 86 -3.87 -13.01 -11.08
CA THR A 86 -3.98 -12.04 -12.18
C THR A 86 -5.20 -11.15 -12.05
N ALA A 87 -5.06 -9.90 -12.54
CA ALA A 87 -6.16 -8.98 -12.80
C ALA A 87 -6.16 -8.64 -14.29
N THR A 88 -7.13 -9.13 -15.04
CA THR A 88 -7.19 -8.96 -16.50
C THR A 88 -8.21 -7.89 -16.86
N ALA A 89 -7.74 -6.79 -17.47
CA ALA A 89 -8.57 -5.76 -18.07
C ALA A 89 -8.71 -5.99 -19.57
N ARG A 90 -9.92 -6.33 -20.04
CA ARG A 90 -10.23 -6.46 -21.46
C ARG A 90 -10.87 -5.16 -21.95
N LEU A 91 -10.23 -4.51 -22.91
CA LEU A 91 -10.75 -3.28 -23.51
C LEU A 91 -11.70 -3.60 -24.67
N ASP A 92 -12.84 -2.91 -24.71
CA ASP A 92 -13.73 -2.93 -25.88
C ASP A 92 -13.34 -1.85 -26.91
N GLU A 93 -14.08 -1.79 -28.03
CA GLU A 93 -13.88 -0.81 -29.13
C GLU A 93 -13.98 0.66 -28.64
N ARG A 94 -14.56 0.90 -27.47
CA ARG A 94 -14.70 2.22 -26.83
C ARG A 94 -13.66 2.46 -25.74
N HIS A 95 -12.69 1.54 -25.58
CA HIS A 95 -11.67 1.54 -24.54
C HIS A 95 -12.26 1.40 -23.12
N ALA A 96 -13.50 0.92 -22.98
CA ALA A 96 -14.06 0.56 -21.69
C ALA A 96 -13.49 -0.79 -21.25
N ALA A 97 -13.05 -0.88 -20.00
CA ALA A 97 -12.45 -2.09 -19.45
C ALA A 97 -13.48 -2.97 -18.76
N THR A 98 -13.44 -4.27 -19.06
CA THR A 98 -14.08 -5.31 -18.24
C THR A 98 -12.99 -6.06 -17.50
N TYR A 99 -13.15 -6.18 -16.18
CA TYR A 99 -12.14 -6.82 -15.32
C TYR A 99 -12.53 -8.26 -15.02
N ASP A 100 -11.55 -9.15 -15.12
CA ASP A 100 -11.61 -10.53 -14.69
C ASP A 100 -10.45 -10.77 -13.72
N PHE A 101 -10.75 -11.42 -12.58
CA PHE A 101 -9.76 -11.64 -11.52
C PHE A 101 -9.62 -13.14 -11.28
N ASP A 102 -8.41 -13.65 -11.44
CA ASP A 102 -8.05 -15.00 -11.01
C ASP A 102 -7.08 -14.86 -9.82
N LEU A 103 -7.65 -14.98 -8.61
CA LEU A 103 -6.93 -14.70 -7.38
C LEU A 103 -6.84 -15.95 -6.51
N SER A 104 -5.61 -16.31 -6.14
CA SER A 104 -5.29 -17.18 -5.02
C SER A 104 -4.66 -16.33 -3.91
N TRP A 105 -5.23 -16.40 -2.71
CA TRP A 105 -4.72 -15.66 -1.56
C TRP A 105 -4.84 -16.47 -0.29
N ASP A 106 -3.81 -17.26 0.00
CA ASP A 106 -3.67 -18.06 1.23
C ASP A 106 -2.20 -18.09 1.65
N LEU A 107 -1.80 -17.17 2.49
CA LEU A 107 -0.42 -17.10 2.99
C LEU A 107 -0.04 -18.29 3.86
N GLY A 108 -1.02 -19.02 4.42
CA GLY A 108 -0.76 -19.91 5.53
C GLY A 108 -0.15 -19.15 6.72
N ARG A 109 0.36 -19.89 7.70
CA ARG A 109 0.99 -19.27 8.87
C ARG A 109 2.33 -18.62 8.48
N ARG A 110 2.51 -17.35 8.87
CA ARG A 110 3.76 -16.59 8.71
C ARG A 110 4.27 -16.12 10.07
N ILE A 111 5.58 -15.92 10.14
CA ILE A 111 6.24 -15.39 11.35
C ILE A 111 6.88 -14.07 10.96
N LEU A 112 6.52 -13.02 11.68
CA LEU A 112 7.14 -11.71 11.50
C LEU A 112 8.61 -11.78 11.98
N PRO A 113 9.59 -11.30 11.19
CA PRO A 113 10.97 -11.21 11.66
C PRO A 113 11.07 -10.40 12.95
N THR A 114 11.75 -10.95 13.98
CA THR A 114 11.82 -10.36 15.33
C THR A 114 12.46 -8.98 15.37
N HIS A 115 13.17 -8.58 14.31
CA HIS A 115 13.85 -7.29 14.20
C HIS A 115 13.28 -6.44 13.06
N ALA A 116 12.00 -6.64 12.69
CA ALA A 116 11.38 -5.81 11.66
C ALA A 116 11.29 -4.35 12.14
N LEU A 117 11.62 -3.39 11.25
CA LEU A 117 11.42 -1.94 11.48
C LEU A 117 9.94 -1.58 11.57
N GLY A 118 9.11 -2.30 10.82
CA GLY A 118 7.68 -2.09 10.74
C GLY A 118 7.01 -3.14 9.89
N LEU A 119 5.69 -3.10 9.89
CA LEU A 119 4.80 -3.93 9.07
C LEU A 119 3.83 -3.02 8.32
N HIS A 120 3.72 -3.19 7.01
CA HIS A 120 2.64 -2.60 6.21
C HIS A 120 1.71 -3.68 5.72
N VAL A 121 0.40 -3.42 5.84
CA VAL A 121 -0.67 -4.30 5.34
C VAL A 121 -1.74 -3.46 4.65
N GLY A 122 -2.51 -4.09 3.75
CA GLY A 122 -3.60 -3.38 3.08
C GLY A 122 -4.20 -4.13 1.91
N SER A 123 -5.05 -3.43 1.18
CA SER A 123 -5.65 -3.83 -0.09
C SER A 123 -6.37 -5.18 -0.04
N ILE A 124 -6.37 -5.91 -1.14
CA ILE A 124 -7.00 -7.24 -1.28
C ILE A 124 -6.47 -8.19 -0.21
N GLY A 125 -5.16 -8.14 0.09
CA GLY A 125 -4.53 -8.98 1.09
C GLY A 125 -5.10 -8.84 2.50
N ALA A 126 -5.56 -7.64 2.85
CA ALA A 126 -6.19 -7.37 4.15
C ALA A 126 -7.72 -7.61 4.16
N ALA A 127 -8.33 -7.92 3.01
CA ALA A 127 -9.78 -8.11 2.84
C ALA A 127 -10.16 -9.56 2.51
N LEU A 128 -9.40 -10.22 1.61
CA LEU A 128 -9.76 -11.50 1.04
C LEU A 128 -9.32 -12.67 1.94
N ARG A 129 -10.30 -13.50 2.36
CA ARG A 129 -10.05 -14.73 3.09
C ARG A 129 -9.73 -15.89 2.12
N PRO A 130 -8.93 -16.89 2.54
CA PRO A 130 -8.39 -17.09 3.90
C PRO A 130 -7.11 -16.27 4.22
N GLY A 131 -6.42 -15.70 3.25
CA GLY A 131 -5.13 -15.02 3.46
C GLY A 131 -5.20 -13.83 4.43
N ARG A 132 -6.35 -13.13 4.51
CA ARG A 132 -6.59 -12.10 5.52
C ARG A 132 -6.28 -12.57 6.95
N ASP A 133 -6.61 -13.81 7.28
CA ASP A 133 -6.43 -14.31 8.64
C ASP A 133 -4.94 -14.37 9.01
N ALA A 134 -4.07 -14.69 8.05
CA ALA A 134 -2.61 -14.64 8.25
C ALA A 134 -2.09 -13.20 8.34
N VAL A 135 -2.69 -12.26 7.61
CA VAL A 135 -2.35 -10.82 7.71
C VAL A 135 -2.70 -10.29 9.10
N VAL A 136 -3.89 -10.61 9.62
CA VAL A 136 -4.29 -10.21 10.99
C VAL A 136 -3.38 -10.84 12.05
N ASP A 137 -2.96 -12.10 11.87
CA ASP A 137 -1.98 -12.75 12.77
C ASP A 137 -0.62 -12.03 12.74
N LEU A 138 -0.11 -11.62 11.57
CA LEU A 138 1.11 -10.82 11.46
C LEU A 138 0.97 -9.46 12.15
N VAL A 139 -0.18 -8.79 12.02
CA VAL A 139 -0.48 -7.55 12.74
C VAL A 139 -0.47 -7.78 14.24
N ALA A 140 -1.07 -8.87 14.74
CA ALA A 140 -1.05 -9.22 16.15
C ALA A 140 0.38 -9.49 16.66
N GLN A 141 1.23 -10.16 15.87
CA GLN A 141 2.65 -10.35 16.19
C GLN A 141 3.39 -9.00 16.28
N ALA A 142 3.15 -8.08 15.33
CA ALA A 142 3.74 -6.75 15.34
C ALA A 142 3.33 -5.94 16.57
N VAL A 143 2.03 -5.98 16.93
CA VAL A 143 1.51 -5.34 18.16
C VAL A 143 2.17 -5.91 19.40
N ALA A 144 2.27 -7.23 19.52
CA ALA A 144 2.88 -7.91 20.67
C ALA A 144 4.37 -7.59 20.84
N ALA A 145 5.07 -7.30 19.74
CA ALA A 145 6.50 -6.93 19.71
C ALA A 145 6.74 -5.41 19.72
N ASP A 146 5.69 -4.60 19.84
CA ASP A 146 5.70 -3.14 19.74
C ASP A 146 6.36 -2.60 18.44
N ILE A 147 6.20 -3.36 17.36
CA ILE A 147 6.67 -3.00 16.02
C ILE A 147 5.67 -2.01 15.41
N PHE A 148 6.19 -1.03 14.65
CA PHE A 148 5.39 -0.07 13.90
C PHE A 148 4.50 -0.78 12.87
N VAL A 149 3.21 -0.43 12.82
CA VAL A 149 2.25 -0.93 11.83
C VAL A 149 1.68 0.23 11.03
N SER A 150 1.64 0.08 9.72
CA SER A 150 0.91 0.98 8.81
C SER A 150 -0.13 0.21 8.01
N PHE A 151 -1.25 0.85 7.72
CA PHE A 151 -2.39 0.25 7.04
C PHE A 151 -2.94 1.17 5.96
N ASP A 152 -3.19 0.60 4.78
CA ASP A 152 -3.92 1.24 3.67
C ASP A 152 -4.98 0.25 3.16
N PRO A 153 -6.27 0.43 3.47
CA PRO A 153 -7.30 -0.50 3.01
C PRO A 153 -7.35 -0.59 1.49
N ASN A 154 -7.09 0.52 0.77
CA ASN A 154 -7.08 0.54 -0.70
C ASN A 154 -8.17 -0.38 -1.27
N ALA A 155 -9.42 -0.14 -0.82
CA ALA A 155 -10.55 -1.04 -0.93
C ALA A 155 -10.93 -1.31 -2.39
N ARG A 156 -11.23 -2.55 -2.68
CA ARG A 156 -11.72 -2.98 -4.00
C ARG A 156 -13.12 -3.56 -3.85
N PRO A 157 -14.16 -2.93 -4.43
CA PRO A 157 -15.56 -3.36 -4.24
C PRO A 157 -15.79 -4.84 -4.50
N ALA A 158 -15.08 -5.41 -5.50
CA ALA A 158 -15.22 -6.81 -5.88
C ALA A 158 -14.82 -7.81 -4.77
N PHE A 159 -14.02 -7.39 -3.78
CA PHE A 159 -13.47 -8.25 -2.73
C PHE A 159 -13.96 -7.88 -1.33
N LEU A 160 -14.80 -6.86 -1.22
CA LEU A 160 -15.34 -6.47 0.07
C LEU A 160 -16.46 -7.43 0.51
N PRO A 161 -16.50 -7.81 1.78
CA PRO A 161 -17.66 -8.46 2.38
C PRO A 161 -18.84 -7.47 2.46
N ALA A 162 -19.96 -7.92 3.07
CA ALA A 162 -21.08 -7.02 3.33
C ALA A 162 -20.64 -5.75 4.06
N PRO A 163 -21.26 -4.56 3.83
CA PRO A 163 -20.75 -3.28 4.31
C PRO A 163 -20.47 -3.21 5.81
N ALA A 164 -21.31 -3.80 6.66
CA ALA A 164 -21.08 -3.84 8.10
C ALA A 164 -19.83 -4.64 8.48
N GLN A 165 -19.55 -5.74 7.78
CA GLN A 165 -18.36 -6.54 7.99
C GLN A 165 -17.12 -5.83 7.44
N ALA A 166 -17.22 -5.19 6.27
CA ALA A 166 -16.12 -4.40 5.69
C ALA A 166 -15.70 -3.27 6.64
N HIS A 167 -16.66 -2.58 7.26
CA HIS A 167 -16.39 -1.56 8.25
C HIS A 167 -15.75 -2.15 9.53
N ALA A 168 -16.24 -3.27 10.02
CA ALA A 168 -15.65 -3.94 11.18
C ALA A 168 -14.21 -4.41 10.90
N ASP A 169 -13.96 -4.98 9.72
CA ASP A 169 -12.63 -5.42 9.28
C ASP A 169 -11.66 -4.24 9.15
N LEU A 170 -12.14 -3.06 8.69
CA LEU A 170 -11.36 -1.82 8.69
C LEU A 170 -10.94 -1.44 10.11
N LEU A 171 -11.89 -1.36 11.04
CA LEU A 171 -11.64 -0.93 12.42
C LEU A 171 -10.68 -1.87 13.15
N GLU A 172 -10.76 -3.18 12.91
CA GLU A 172 -9.90 -4.20 13.53
C GLU A 172 -8.41 -3.95 13.24
N ILE A 173 -8.06 -3.74 11.96
CA ILE A 173 -6.67 -3.51 11.56
C ILE A 173 -6.25 -2.08 11.90
N ALA A 174 -7.10 -1.09 11.65
CA ALA A 174 -6.80 0.30 11.90
C ALA A 174 -6.49 0.58 13.39
N ALA A 175 -7.21 -0.07 14.31
CA ALA A 175 -6.95 0.06 15.76
C ALA A 175 -5.57 -0.50 16.18
N SER A 176 -4.94 -1.31 15.34
CA SER A 176 -3.61 -1.89 15.56
C SER A 176 -2.49 -1.10 14.86
N ALA A 177 -2.83 -0.23 13.93
CA ALA A 177 -1.89 0.55 13.13
C ALA A 177 -1.62 1.93 13.73
N GLN A 178 -0.35 2.37 13.72
CA GLN A 178 0.02 3.73 14.10
C GLN A 178 -0.22 4.74 12.97
N LEU A 179 -0.09 4.31 11.72
CA LEU A 179 -0.39 5.10 10.53
C LEU A 179 -1.48 4.40 9.72
N VAL A 180 -2.59 5.10 9.50
CA VAL A 180 -3.67 4.66 8.60
C VAL A 180 -3.78 5.67 7.46
N LYS A 181 -3.72 5.19 6.22
CA LYS A 181 -4.04 6.01 5.05
C LYS A 181 -5.31 5.46 4.40
N LEU A 182 -6.16 6.37 3.95
CA LEU A 182 -7.36 6.06 3.16
C LEU A 182 -7.44 7.03 1.98
N SER A 183 -8.20 6.65 0.95
CA SER A 183 -8.71 7.58 -0.05
C SER A 183 -10.14 8.02 0.30
N ASP A 184 -10.64 9.06 -0.34
CA ASP A 184 -12.06 9.43 -0.30
C ASP A 184 -12.97 8.30 -0.84
N GLU A 185 -12.51 7.56 -1.85
CA GLU A 185 -13.19 6.36 -2.35
C GLU A 185 -13.28 5.25 -1.29
N ASP A 186 -12.22 5.04 -0.51
CA ASP A 186 -12.24 4.09 0.61
C ASP A 186 -13.28 4.47 1.66
N ILE A 187 -13.41 5.77 1.95
CA ILE A 187 -14.41 6.27 2.91
C ILE A 187 -15.83 5.98 2.43
N GLU A 188 -16.12 6.22 1.16
CA GLU A 188 -17.44 5.92 0.58
C GLU A 188 -17.79 4.44 0.67
N LEU A 189 -16.79 3.55 0.49
CA LEU A 189 -16.98 2.09 0.51
C LEU A 189 -17.05 1.51 1.93
N LEU A 190 -16.17 1.96 2.82
CA LEU A 190 -15.94 1.34 4.12
C LEU A 190 -16.67 2.03 5.26
N ALA A 191 -17.00 3.32 5.11
CA ALA A 191 -17.67 4.13 6.12
C ALA A 191 -18.67 5.12 5.47
N PRO A 192 -19.66 4.63 4.70
CA PRO A 192 -20.56 5.49 3.93
C PRO A 192 -21.26 6.52 4.82
N GLY A 193 -21.28 7.76 4.34
CA GLY A 193 -21.90 8.89 5.03
C GLY A 193 -21.01 9.58 6.07
N ARG A 194 -19.76 9.11 6.27
CA ARG A 194 -18.77 9.79 7.11
C ARG A 194 -17.98 10.80 6.28
N THR A 195 -17.66 11.91 6.88
CA THR A 195 -16.64 12.82 6.35
C THR A 195 -15.22 12.31 6.69
N PRO A 196 -14.18 12.72 5.94
CA PRO A 196 -12.79 12.39 6.28
C PRO A 196 -12.43 12.71 7.73
N GLN A 197 -12.84 13.87 8.22
CA GLN A 197 -12.58 14.31 9.58
C GLN A 197 -13.28 13.45 10.64
N GLU A 198 -14.55 13.06 10.41
CA GLU A 198 -15.30 12.21 11.34
C GLU A 198 -14.69 10.81 11.41
N LEU A 199 -14.36 10.21 10.27
CA LEU A 199 -13.73 8.88 10.25
C LEU A 199 -12.35 8.93 10.89
N ALA A 200 -11.53 9.95 10.60
CA ALA A 200 -10.22 10.10 11.22
C ALA A 200 -10.34 10.24 12.74
N ALA A 201 -11.32 11.02 13.25
CA ALA A 201 -11.56 11.14 14.67
C ALA A 201 -11.98 9.82 15.31
N ASP A 202 -12.85 9.04 14.66
CA ASP A 202 -13.27 7.72 15.12
C ASP A 202 -12.08 6.75 15.20
N LEU A 203 -11.23 6.70 14.16
CA LEU A 203 -10.04 5.85 14.11
C LEU A 203 -9.01 6.23 15.21
N LEU A 204 -8.75 7.52 15.39
CA LEU A 204 -7.83 8.02 16.42
C LEU A 204 -8.36 7.77 17.83
N ALA A 205 -9.69 7.76 18.02
CA ALA A 205 -10.30 7.48 19.31
C ALA A 205 -10.39 5.97 19.63
N ALA A 206 -10.42 5.12 18.59
CA ALA A 206 -10.61 3.67 18.75
C ALA A 206 -9.43 2.99 19.46
N SER A 207 -8.20 3.54 19.34
CA SER A 207 -7.00 2.95 19.91
C SER A 207 -5.91 3.99 20.17
N ASP A 208 -5.20 3.84 21.30
CA ASP A 208 -4.01 4.68 21.57
C ASP A 208 -2.84 4.40 20.63
N ARG A 209 -2.85 3.28 19.91
CA ARG A 209 -1.85 2.97 18.90
C ARG A 209 -2.02 3.84 17.65
N THR A 210 -3.25 4.16 17.24
CA THR A 210 -3.49 4.99 16.06
C THR A 210 -3.09 6.43 16.37
N ARG A 211 -2.05 6.92 15.68
CA ARG A 211 -1.42 8.22 15.92
C ARG A 211 -1.61 9.19 14.76
N LEU A 212 -1.70 8.66 13.55
CA LEU A 212 -1.76 9.44 12.31
C LEU A 212 -2.75 8.79 11.34
N VAL A 213 -3.72 9.57 10.91
CA VAL A 213 -4.65 9.21 9.83
C VAL A 213 -4.44 10.18 8.68
N VAL A 214 -4.28 9.65 7.47
CA VAL A 214 -4.10 10.43 6.25
C VAL A 214 -5.20 10.07 5.27
N VAL A 215 -5.87 11.08 4.71
CA VAL A 215 -6.89 10.91 3.68
C VAL A 215 -6.44 11.60 2.40
N THR A 216 -6.42 10.86 1.29
CA THR A 216 -6.08 11.38 -0.03
C THR A 216 -7.36 11.64 -0.84
N HIS A 217 -7.36 12.73 -1.62
CA HIS A 217 -8.45 13.17 -2.48
C HIS A 217 -7.98 13.16 -3.95
N GLY A 218 -7.62 11.98 -4.44
CA GLY A 218 -7.10 11.80 -5.78
C GLY A 218 -5.97 12.79 -6.11
N GLY A 219 -6.08 13.44 -7.27
CA GLY A 219 -5.09 14.44 -7.71
C GLY A 219 -5.27 15.84 -7.12
N THR A 220 -6.10 16.05 -6.09
CA THR A 220 -6.42 17.40 -5.60
C THR A 220 -5.71 17.78 -4.30
N ALA A 221 -5.70 16.91 -3.30
CA ALA A 221 -5.14 17.20 -1.98
C ALA A 221 -4.92 15.93 -1.16
N ALA A 222 -4.23 16.08 -0.02
CA ALA A 222 -4.27 15.13 1.08
C ALA A 222 -4.47 15.87 2.41
N GLU A 223 -5.08 15.17 3.36
CA GLU A 223 -5.32 15.63 4.72
C GLU A 223 -4.63 14.69 5.70
N ALA A 224 -4.01 15.24 6.73
CA ALA A 224 -3.44 14.48 7.82
C ALA A 224 -4.09 14.91 9.13
N TYR A 225 -4.38 13.93 9.98
CA TYR A 225 -5.06 14.10 11.26
C TYR A 225 -4.28 13.38 12.36
N THR A 226 -4.03 14.10 13.43
CA THR A 226 -3.59 13.58 14.72
C THR A 226 -4.66 13.85 15.78
N ARG A 227 -4.41 13.50 17.05
CA ARG A 227 -5.36 13.86 18.13
C ARG A 227 -5.45 15.35 18.39
N THR A 228 -4.44 16.13 18.03
CA THR A 228 -4.34 17.57 18.36
C THR A 228 -4.40 18.45 17.14
N ASP A 229 -3.96 17.95 16.00
CA ASP A 229 -3.75 18.76 14.80
C ASP A 229 -4.39 18.15 13.56
N SER A 230 -4.71 19.01 12.62
CA SER A 230 -5.08 18.60 11.26
C SER A 230 -4.52 19.57 10.23
N VAL A 231 -4.12 19.05 9.09
CA VAL A 231 -3.61 19.85 7.98
C VAL A 231 -4.16 19.34 6.65
N ARG A 232 -4.36 20.25 5.70
CA ARG A 232 -4.67 19.93 4.32
C ARG A 232 -3.59 20.53 3.42
N VAL A 233 -3.08 19.73 2.49
CA VAL A 233 -2.06 20.14 1.52
C VAL A 233 -2.57 19.80 0.11
N ALA A 234 -2.53 20.80 -0.78
CA ALA A 234 -2.87 20.57 -2.19
C ALA A 234 -1.83 19.67 -2.86
N SER A 235 -2.27 18.84 -3.79
CA SER A 235 -1.39 17.98 -4.56
C SER A 235 -0.40 18.80 -5.41
N THR A 236 0.80 18.26 -5.55
CA THR A 236 1.78 18.79 -6.50
C THR A 236 1.27 18.56 -7.93
N GLN A 237 1.26 19.62 -8.73
CA GLN A 237 0.87 19.49 -10.14
C GLN A 237 1.88 18.61 -10.88
N ALA A 238 1.38 17.63 -11.62
CA ALA A 238 2.16 16.73 -12.46
C ALA A 238 1.57 16.65 -13.86
N GLN A 239 2.41 16.39 -14.85
CA GLN A 239 1.93 15.95 -16.15
C GLN A 239 1.55 14.48 -16.02
N VAL A 240 0.24 14.20 -15.90
CA VAL A 240 -0.26 12.86 -15.68
C VAL A 240 -0.15 12.03 -16.96
N VAL A 241 0.59 10.93 -16.88
CA VAL A 241 0.69 9.88 -17.90
C VAL A 241 -0.16 8.68 -17.49
N ASP A 242 -0.05 8.28 -16.19
CA ASP A 242 -0.77 7.17 -15.61
C ASP A 242 -0.96 7.44 -14.12
N THR A 243 -2.04 6.95 -13.52
CA THR A 243 -2.30 7.10 -12.07
C THR A 243 -2.07 5.82 -11.29
N VAL A 244 -1.73 4.72 -11.95
CA VAL A 244 -1.45 3.43 -11.31
C VAL A 244 -0.27 3.55 -10.35
N GLY A 245 -0.43 3.05 -9.12
CA GLY A 245 0.59 3.09 -8.09
C GLY A 245 0.83 4.46 -7.43
N ALA A 246 0.08 5.51 -7.79
CA ALA A 246 0.24 6.83 -7.18
C ALA A 246 -0.07 6.79 -5.67
N GLY A 247 -1.15 6.13 -5.25
CA GLY A 247 -1.51 5.93 -3.85
C GLY A 247 -0.47 5.11 -3.09
N ASP A 248 0.06 4.07 -3.73
CA ASP A 248 1.07 3.17 -3.16
C ASP A 248 2.40 3.90 -2.96
N SER A 249 2.82 4.71 -3.94
CA SER A 249 4.04 5.52 -3.84
C SER A 249 3.91 6.66 -2.83
N PHE A 250 2.71 7.23 -2.70
CA PHE A 250 2.38 8.17 -1.62
C PHE A 250 2.50 7.50 -0.24
N MET A 251 1.95 6.28 -0.09
CA MET A 251 2.05 5.49 1.14
C MET A 251 3.50 5.13 1.47
N ALA A 252 4.29 4.71 0.49
CA ALA A 252 5.71 4.44 0.67
C ALA A 252 6.47 5.69 1.20
N ALA A 253 6.16 6.86 0.66
CA ALA A 253 6.75 8.10 1.13
C ALA A 253 6.32 8.46 2.56
N LEU A 254 5.04 8.28 2.93
CA LEU A 254 4.58 8.48 4.30
C LEU A 254 5.33 7.58 5.29
N ILE A 255 5.46 6.29 4.97
CA ILE A 255 6.19 5.34 5.80
C ILE A 255 7.65 5.78 5.96
N ALA A 256 8.34 6.13 4.86
CA ALA A 256 9.74 6.55 4.90
C ALA A 256 9.94 7.79 5.78
N VAL A 257 9.04 8.78 5.67
CA VAL A 257 9.09 10.01 6.48
C VAL A 257 8.81 9.72 7.96
N VAL A 258 7.81 8.89 8.26
CA VAL A 258 7.47 8.51 9.64
C VAL A 258 8.60 7.73 10.31
N LEU A 259 9.29 6.86 9.57
CA LEU A 259 10.45 6.13 10.10
C LEU A 259 11.64 7.04 10.40
N ASP A 260 11.79 8.13 9.66
CA ASP A 260 12.87 9.12 9.87
C ASP A 260 12.53 10.13 10.98
N TRP A 261 11.29 10.63 11.04
CA TRP A 261 10.90 11.72 11.95
C TRP A 261 10.16 11.27 13.20
N GLY A 262 9.65 10.03 13.23
CA GLY A 262 8.70 9.55 14.24
C GLY A 262 7.29 10.04 13.97
N LEU A 263 6.40 9.80 14.95
CA LEU A 263 4.96 10.11 14.88
C LEU A 263 4.57 11.37 15.68
N ASP A 264 5.52 11.99 16.38
CA ASP A 264 5.28 13.23 17.10
C ASP A 264 5.49 14.42 16.13
N LEU A 265 4.51 14.63 15.27
CA LEU A 265 4.53 15.60 14.18
C LEU A 265 3.65 16.80 14.54
N ASP A 266 4.24 17.98 14.58
CA ASP A 266 3.52 19.23 14.63
C ASP A 266 2.92 19.61 13.26
N THR A 267 2.13 20.68 13.21
CA THR A 267 1.47 21.14 11.99
C THR A 267 2.45 21.38 10.82
N GLU A 268 3.67 21.87 11.09
CA GLU A 268 4.67 22.16 10.07
C GLU A 268 5.24 20.86 9.49
N ARG A 269 5.60 19.91 10.35
CA ARG A 269 6.06 18.57 9.93
C ARG A 269 4.99 17.77 9.21
N LEU A 270 3.72 17.87 9.65
CA LEU A 270 2.61 17.25 8.91
C LEU A 270 2.48 17.80 7.49
N ARG A 271 2.61 19.12 7.31
CA ARG A 271 2.61 19.74 5.97
C ARG A 271 3.79 19.28 5.13
N ALA A 272 4.99 19.27 5.69
CA ALA A 272 6.20 18.82 5.01
C ALA A 272 6.10 17.33 4.61
N MET A 273 5.59 16.48 5.49
CA MET A 273 5.35 15.06 5.21
C MET A 273 4.39 14.86 4.03
N LEU A 274 3.23 15.54 4.03
CA LEU A 274 2.28 15.44 2.92
C LEU A 274 2.87 15.98 1.61
N THR A 275 3.64 17.07 1.66
CA THR A 275 4.33 17.63 0.49
C THR A 275 5.37 16.65 -0.06
N ALA A 276 6.14 15.99 0.82
CA ALA A 276 7.11 14.97 0.44
C ALA A 276 6.42 13.77 -0.24
N ALA A 277 5.28 13.32 0.30
CA ALA A 277 4.50 12.23 -0.26
C ALA A 277 3.86 12.61 -1.62
N HIS A 278 3.33 13.82 -1.76
CA HIS A 278 2.85 14.35 -3.04
C HIS A 278 3.95 14.43 -4.09
N THR A 279 5.17 14.78 -3.71
CA THR A 279 6.32 14.81 -4.64
C THR A 279 6.60 13.43 -5.23
N VAL A 280 6.62 12.39 -4.41
CA VAL A 280 6.83 11.01 -4.86
C VAL A 280 5.68 10.54 -5.76
N ALA A 281 4.43 10.76 -5.35
CA ALA A 281 3.25 10.41 -6.13
C ALA A 281 3.19 11.14 -7.48
N ALA A 282 3.54 12.43 -7.52
CA ALA A 282 3.56 13.23 -8.74
C ALA A 282 4.57 12.70 -9.77
N ILE A 283 5.75 12.25 -9.34
CA ILE A 283 6.74 11.62 -10.23
C ILE A 283 6.21 10.28 -10.74
N THR A 284 5.58 9.48 -9.89
CA THR A 284 4.94 8.22 -10.30
C THR A 284 3.88 8.46 -11.36
N CYS A 285 2.99 9.44 -11.15
CA CYS A 285 1.96 9.81 -12.14
C CYS A 285 2.53 10.26 -13.49
N GLY A 286 3.75 10.75 -13.54
CA GLY A 286 4.45 11.13 -14.77
C GLY A 286 5.00 9.96 -15.58
N ARG A 287 4.78 8.71 -15.15
CA ARG A 287 5.31 7.47 -15.73
C ARG A 287 4.19 6.49 -16.04
N ARG A 288 4.48 5.48 -16.86
CA ARG A 288 3.54 4.39 -17.12
C ARG A 288 3.64 3.34 -16.02
N GLY A 289 2.50 2.87 -15.53
CA GLY A 289 2.40 1.86 -14.50
C GLY A 289 2.90 2.34 -13.12
N ALA A 290 2.97 1.44 -12.16
CA ALA A 290 3.44 1.72 -10.81
C ALA A 290 4.98 1.83 -10.76
N ASP A 291 5.52 2.94 -11.28
CA ASP A 291 6.98 3.19 -11.35
C ASP A 291 7.41 4.35 -10.43
N PRO A 292 7.50 4.13 -9.10
CA PRO A 292 7.91 5.14 -8.14
C PRO A 292 9.36 5.58 -8.34
N PRO A 293 9.71 6.83 -7.99
CA PRO A 293 11.07 7.32 -8.11
C PRO A 293 12.03 6.63 -7.14
N THR A 294 13.30 6.61 -7.52
CA THR A 294 14.39 6.29 -6.60
C THR A 294 14.71 7.51 -5.73
N ARG A 295 15.38 7.29 -4.58
CA ARG A 295 15.84 8.38 -3.70
C ARG A 295 16.70 9.41 -4.44
N ARG A 296 17.43 9.01 -5.48
CA ARG A 296 18.31 9.90 -6.27
C ARG A 296 17.56 10.83 -7.20
N GLU A 297 16.33 10.50 -7.56
CA GLU A 297 15.46 11.30 -8.44
C GLU A 297 14.64 12.33 -7.66
N LEU A 298 14.64 12.23 -6.33
CA LEU A 298 13.99 13.20 -5.45
C LEU A 298 14.91 14.38 -5.16
N PRO A 299 14.36 15.55 -4.79
CA PRO A 299 15.16 16.69 -4.37
C PRO A 299 16.17 16.29 -3.27
N PRO A 300 17.39 16.86 -3.26
CA PRO A 300 18.40 16.52 -2.25
C PRO A 300 17.92 16.70 -0.81
N ALA A 301 17.09 17.72 -0.57
CA ALA A 301 16.53 18.02 0.74
C ALA A 301 15.30 17.16 1.11
N TRP A 302 14.79 16.31 0.19
CA TRP A 302 13.65 15.43 0.53
C TRP A 302 14.00 14.56 1.76
N PRO A 303 13.10 14.38 2.72
CA PRO A 303 11.69 14.80 2.76
C PRO A 303 11.46 16.25 3.20
N VAL A 304 12.47 16.97 3.63
CA VAL A 304 12.41 18.40 3.98
C VAL A 304 12.61 19.21 2.71
N GLY A 305 11.61 20.02 2.32
CA GLY A 305 11.69 20.90 1.17
C GLY A 305 12.23 22.27 1.54
#